data_95837bea2507dbb0a725a1337b083a3b
#
_entry.id   95837bea2507dbb0a725a1337b083a3b
#
_cell.length_a   1.000
_cell.length_b   1.000
_cell.length_c   1.000
_cell.angle_alpha   90.00
_cell.angle_beta   90.00
_cell.angle_gamma   90.00
#
_symmetry.space_group_name_H-M   'P 1'
#
loop_
_entity.id
_entity.type
_entity.pdbx_description
1 polymer ?
#
loop_
_entity_poly.entity_id
_entity_poly.type
_entity_poly.pdbx_seq_one_letter_code
_entity_poly.pdbx_strand_id
1 'polypeptide(L)'
;LSGGEKVKVQLMRLLIEDVTVLLLDEPSNDIDIATLELLENIINEWEHIVLFISHDETLIEHTVNVVIHLEQIMRKTKTRYTVSKLPYQKYMEERYRKFENQKPQALSDRREKKLRDEKYQRVEQSVQNALQNCSRQAPSVAKNLKDKMHTVKAMARRFEKEDEKMTEMPE
;
A
#
# COMPACT_ATOMS: atom_id res chain seq x y z
N LEU A 1 21.77 -32.57 -11.45
CA LEU A 1 20.40 -32.38 -11.02
C LEU A 1 19.86 -31.08 -11.64
N SER A 2 18.71 -31.17 -12.32
CA SER A 2 17.94 -30.00 -12.77
C SER A 2 17.41 -29.22 -11.58
N GLY A 3 16.89 -27.97 -11.81
CA GLY A 3 16.30 -27.16 -10.76
C GLY A 3 15.19 -27.91 -10.02
N GLY A 4 14.25 -28.48 -10.74
CA GLY A 4 13.14 -29.28 -10.18
C GLY A 4 13.57 -30.53 -9.44
N GLU A 5 14.60 -31.25 -9.90
CA GLU A 5 15.16 -32.40 -9.18
C GLU A 5 15.76 -32.01 -7.83
N LYS A 6 16.41 -30.86 -7.76
CA LYS A 6 16.94 -30.33 -6.48
C LYS A 6 15.83 -30.02 -5.51
N VAL A 7 14.73 -29.39 -5.99
CA VAL A 7 13.56 -29.09 -5.16
C VAL A 7 12.92 -30.37 -4.64
N LYS A 8 12.75 -31.39 -5.49
CA LYS A 8 12.21 -32.71 -5.07
C LYS A 8 13.05 -33.34 -3.96
N VAL A 9 14.39 -33.34 -4.10
CA VAL A 9 15.29 -33.87 -3.07
C VAL A 9 15.20 -33.08 -1.76
N GLN A 10 15.10 -31.77 -1.83
CA GLN A 10 14.94 -30.92 -0.64
C GLN A 10 13.59 -31.18 0.07
N LEU A 11 12.49 -31.27 -0.69
CA LEU A 11 11.17 -31.61 -0.14
C LEU A 11 11.16 -32.99 0.52
N MET A 12 11.74 -34.01 -0.12
CA MET A 12 11.85 -35.35 0.47
C MET A 12 12.67 -35.35 1.77
N ARG A 13 13.72 -34.54 1.84
CA ARG A 13 14.51 -34.40 3.06
C ARG A 13 13.70 -33.77 4.21
N LEU A 14 12.91 -32.71 3.91
CA LEU A 14 12.03 -32.07 4.90
C LEU A 14 10.96 -33.03 5.43
N LEU A 15 10.41 -33.90 4.57
CA LEU A 15 9.43 -34.92 5.00
C LEU A 15 10.01 -35.96 5.98
N ILE A 16 11.33 -36.19 5.93
CA ILE A 16 12.00 -37.14 6.82
C ILE A 16 12.34 -36.51 8.18
N GLU A 17 12.54 -35.17 8.21
CA GLU A 17 13.04 -34.44 9.41
C GLU A 17 11.94 -34.13 10.45
N ASP A 18 10.67 -34.50 10.23
CA ASP A 18 9.53 -34.30 11.16
C ASP A 18 9.46 -32.87 11.75
N VAL A 19 9.54 -31.87 10.87
CA VAL A 19 9.56 -30.46 11.27
C VAL A 19 8.14 -29.95 11.59
N THR A 20 7.98 -29.20 12.66
CA THR A 20 6.70 -28.63 13.08
C THR A 20 6.30 -27.35 12.34
N VAL A 21 7.26 -26.69 11.70
CA VAL A 21 7.00 -25.48 10.89
C VAL A 21 7.79 -25.56 9.61
N LEU A 22 7.10 -25.50 8.49
CA LEU A 22 7.68 -25.47 7.15
C LEU A 22 7.66 -24.03 6.62
N LEU A 23 8.83 -23.50 6.27
CA LEU A 23 8.97 -22.17 5.67
C LEU A 23 9.44 -22.32 4.23
N LEU A 24 8.66 -21.80 3.27
CA LEU A 24 8.97 -21.88 1.85
C LEU A 24 9.01 -20.48 1.23
N ASP A 25 10.05 -20.18 0.48
CA ASP A 25 10.22 -18.93 -0.24
C ASP A 25 10.17 -19.20 -1.74
N GLU A 26 9.10 -18.69 -2.40
CA GLU A 26 8.81 -18.86 -3.83
C GLU A 26 9.00 -20.34 -4.31
N PRO A 27 8.33 -21.31 -3.67
CA PRO A 27 8.59 -22.74 -3.92
C PRO A 27 8.12 -23.23 -5.31
N SER A 28 7.31 -22.46 -6.01
CA SER A 28 6.84 -22.74 -7.38
C SER A 28 7.82 -22.26 -8.46
N ASN A 29 8.88 -21.53 -8.11
CA ASN A 29 9.83 -21.04 -9.10
C ASN A 29 10.68 -22.18 -9.68
N ASP A 30 10.86 -22.15 -11.01
CA ASP A 30 11.71 -23.06 -11.75
C ASP A 30 11.36 -24.57 -11.63
N ILE A 31 10.10 -24.91 -11.30
CA ILE A 31 9.62 -26.28 -11.21
C ILE A 31 8.65 -26.62 -12.34
N ASP A 32 8.60 -27.90 -12.70
CA ASP A 32 7.63 -28.44 -13.65
C ASP A 32 6.26 -28.67 -12.99
N ILE A 33 5.22 -28.83 -13.82
CA ILE A 33 3.84 -29.02 -13.35
C ILE A 33 3.74 -30.24 -12.42
N ALA A 34 4.40 -31.34 -12.73
CA ALA A 34 4.37 -32.54 -11.90
C ALA A 34 5.01 -32.33 -10.52
N THR A 35 6.03 -31.45 -10.44
CA THR A 35 6.63 -31.05 -9.16
C THR A 35 5.73 -30.09 -8.40
N LEU A 36 5.02 -29.21 -9.10
CA LEU A 36 4.04 -28.31 -8.49
C LEU A 36 2.88 -29.11 -7.85
N GLU A 37 2.31 -30.07 -8.57
CA GLU A 37 1.27 -30.98 -8.03
C GLU A 37 1.76 -31.75 -6.79
N LEU A 38 3.01 -32.23 -6.81
CA LEU A 38 3.62 -32.87 -5.64
C LEU A 38 3.73 -31.88 -4.46
N LEU A 39 4.15 -30.66 -4.72
CA LEU A 39 4.26 -29.60 -3.70
C LEU A 39 2.89 -29.27 -3.10
N GLU A 40 1.84 -29.11 -3.92
CA GLU A 40 0.47 -28.89 -3.46
C GLU A 40 -0.01 -30.02 -2.54
N ASN A 41 0.23 -31.27 -2.93
CA ASN A 41 -0.14 -32.44 -2.12
C ASN A 41 0.61 -32.42 -0.76
N ILE A 42 1.92 -32.16 -0.77
CA ILE A 42 2.71 -32.06 0.45
C ILE A 42 2.17 -30.97 1.37
N ILE A 43 1.88 -29.77 0.85
CA ILE A 43 1.36 -28.65 1.65
C ILE A 43 -0.01 -29.01 2.25
N ASN A 44 -0.90 -29.63 1.46
CA ASN A 44 -2.25 -29.98 1.89
C ASN A 44 -2.30 -31.13 2.91
N GLU A 45 -1.35 -32.06 2.84
CA GLU A 45 -1.24 -33.20 3.75
C GLU A 45 -0.39 -32.89 4.99
N TRP A 46 0.26 -31.71 5.04
CA TRP A 46 1.11 -31.34 6.15
C TRP A 46 0.29 -31.12 7.43
N GLU A 47 0.56 -31.90 8.48
CA GLU A 47 -0.22 -31.84 9.74
C GLU A 47 0.08 -30.60 10.60
N HIS A 48 1.17 -29.89 10.29
CA HIS A 48 1.65 -28.75 11.07
C HIS A 48 1.55 -27.42 10.29
N ILE A 49 2.28 -26.41 10.72
CA ILE A 49 2.23 -25.07 10.12
C ILE A 49 3.10 -25.03 8.87
N VAL A 50 2.48 -24.64 7.74
CA VAL A 50 3.20 -24.25 6.52
C VAL A 50 3.04 -22.74 6.31
N LEU A 51 4.13 -22.03 6.20
CA LEU A 51 4.16 -20.62 5.82
C LEU A 51 4.98 -20.47 4.55
N PHE A 52 4.39 -19.94 3.50
CA PHE A 52 5.11 -19.73 2.27
C PHE A 52 4.80 -18.36 1.64
N ILE A 53 5.73 -17.88 0.83
CA ILE A 53 5.59 -16.71 -0.03
C ILE A 53 5.57 -17.21 -1.46
N SER A 54 4.57 -16.81 -2.25
CA SER A 54 4.50 -17.15 -3.67
C SER A 54 3.76 -16.07 -4.46
N HIS A 55 4.11 -15.96 -5.74
CA HIS A 55 3.38 -15.21 -6.76
C HIS A 55 2.48 -16.13 -7.62
N ASP A 56 2.51 -17.42 -7.39
CA ASP A 56 1.69 -18.41 -8.10
C ASP A 56 0.27 -18.46 -7.49
N GLU A 57 -0.68 -17.85 -8.19
CA GLU A 57 -2.07 -17.79 -7.75
C GLU A 57 -2.71 -19.17 -7.66
N THR A 58 -2.31 -20.14 -8.52
CA THR A 58 -2.84 -21.50 -8.52
C THR A 58 -2.42 -22.25 -7.26
N LEU A 59 -1.14 -22.19 -6.91
CA LEU A 59 -0.63 -22.78 -5.67
C LEU A 59 -1.32 -22.17 -4.44
N ILE A 60 -1.45 -20.84 -4.40
CA ILE A 60 -2.12 -20.14 -3.30
C ILE A 60 -3.59 -20.57 -3.20
N GLU A 61 -4.32 -20.62 -4.32
CA GLU A 61 -5.74 -20.99 -4.34
C GLU A 61 -5.99 -22.41 -3.84
N HIS A 62 -5.12 -23.37 -4.22
CA HIS A 62 -5.31 -24.78 -3.91
C HIS A 62 -4.85 -25.16 -2.50
N THR A 63 -3.98 -24.38 -1.86
CA THR A 63 -3.33 -24.82 -0.61
C THR A 63 -3.56 -23.89 0.59
N VAL A 64 -3.92 -22.60 0.36
CA VAL A 64 -3.93 -21.61 1.43
C VAL A 64 -5.25 -21.58 2.19
N ASN A 65 -5.18 -21.65 3.51
CA ASN A 65 -6.32 -21.46 4.42
C ASN A 65 -6.30 -20.06 5.11
N VAL A 66 -5.15 -19.39 5.14
CA VAL A 66 -4.97 -18.04 5.69
C VAL A 66 -4.05 -17.23 4.80
N VAL A 67 -4.48 -16.06 4.38
CA VAL A 67 -3.68 -15.11 3.59
C VAL A 67 -3.16 -14.02 4.51
N ILE A 68 -1.84 -13.82 4.51
CA ILE A 68 -1.19 -12.67 5.13
C ILE A 68 -0.71 -11.76 4.01
N HIS A 69 -1.43 -10.67 3.78
CA HIS A 69 -1.11 -9.71 2.75
C HIS A 69 -0.28 -8.56 3.32
N LEU A 70 0.92 -8.37 2.77
CA LEU A 70 1.80 -7.27 3.10
C LEU A 70 1.74 -6.21 2.01
N GLU A 71 1.43 -4.99 2.37
CA GLU A 71 1.39 -3.88 1.41
C GLU A 71 2.15 -2.66 1.94
N GLN A 72 2.73 -1.91 1.03
CA GLN A 72 3.36 -0.63 1.34
C GLN A 72 2.42 0.48 0.92
N ILE A 73 2.04 1.31 1.86
CA ILE A 73 1.14 2.46 1.67
C ILE A 73 1.92 3.77 1.83
N MET A 74 1.29 4.92 1.50
CA MET A 74 1.88 6.25 1.60
C MET A 74 3.22 6.37 0.85
N ARG A 75 3.22 6.05 -0.45
CA ARG A 75 4.43 6.06 -1.29
C ARG A 75 5.57 5.24 -0.69
N LYS A 76 5.25 4.05 -0.18
CA LYS A 76 6.20 3.11 0.43
C LYS A 76 6.82 3.57 1.77
N THR A 77 6.19 4.54 2.45
CA THR A 77 6.70 5.02 3.76
C THR A 77 6.13 4.26 4.94
N LYS A 78 4.96 3.61 4.78
CA LYS A 78 4.33 2.79 5.82
C LYS A 78 4.02 1.40 5.28
N THR A 79 4.28 0.40 6.10
CA THR A 79 3.85 -0.97 5.85
C THR A 79 2.54 -1.25 6.57
N ARG A 80 1.64 -1.96 5.89
CA ARG A 80 0.41 -2.49 6.47
C ARG A 80 0.33 -3.98 6.18
N TYR A 81 -0.22 -4.73 7.10
CA TYR A 81 -0.54 -6.14 6.87
C TYR A 81 -2.04 -6.37 7.07
N THR A 82 -2.56 -7.32 6.36
CA THR A 82 -3.95 -7.78 6.50
C THR A 82 -3.94 -9.29 6.59
N VAL A 83 -4.66 -9.84 7.57
CA VAL A 83 -4.81 -11.29 7.72
C VAL A 83 -6.24 -11.65 7.33
N SER A 84 -6.41 -12.58 6.41
CA SER A 84 -7.71 -13.06 5.96
C SER A 84 -7.79 -14.59 6.06
N LYS A 85 -8.89 -15.07 6.59
CA LYS A 85 -9.26 -16.50 6.65
C LYS A 85 -10.29 -16.86 5.56
N LEU A 86 -10.53 -15.96 4.62
CA LEU A 86 -11.39 -16.23 3.46
C LEU A 86 -10.63 -17.08 2.45
N PRO A 87 -11.31 -17.93 1.67
CA PRO A 87 -10.74 -18.52 0.48
C PRO A 87 -10.10 -17.45 -0.40
N TYR A 88 -8.96 -17.76 -1.01
CA TYR A 88 -8.14 -16.78 -1.74
C TYR A 88 -8.94 -15.98 -2.78
N GLN A 89 -9.77 -16.63 -3.58
CA GLN A 89 -10.62 -15.96 -4.57
C GLN A 89 -11.54 -14.92 -3.93
N LYS A 90 -12.24 -15.27 -2.85
CA LYS A 90 -13.12 -14.33 -2.13
C LYS A 90 -12.36 -13.16 -1.53
N TYR A 91 -11.17 -13.43 -1.01
CA TYR A 91 -10.28 -12.37 -0.53
C TYR A 91 -9.92 -11.40 -1.64
N MET A 92 -9.54 -11.91 -2.82
CA MET A 92 -9.20 -11.09 -3.98
C MET A 92 -10.39 -10.29 -4.50
N GLU A 93 -11.59 -10.88 -4.58
CA GLU A 93 -12.82 -10.18 -4.97
C GLU A 93 -13.15 -9.02 -4.02
N GLU A 94 -13.08 -9.25 -2.70
CA GLU A 94 -13.30 -8.20 -1.72
C GLU A 94 -12.26 -7.09 -1.83
N ARG A 95 -11.00 -7.44 -2.06
CA ARG A 95 -9.92 -6.49 -2.27
C ARG A 95 -10.16 -5.65 -3.52
N TYR A 96 -10.53 -6.28 -4.63
CA TYR A 96 -10.85 -5.60 -5.89
C TYR A 96 -12.01 -4.62 -5.72
N ARG A 97 -13.07 -5.04 -5.04
CA ARG A 97 -14.22 -4.19 -4.73
C ARG A 97 -13.84 -2.99 -3.86
N LYS A 98 -12.98 -3.19 -2.85
CA LYS A 98 -12.46 -2.08 -2.04
C LYS A 98 -11.64 -1.11 -2.89
N PHE A 99 -10.78 -1.63 -3.75
CA PHE A 99 -9.97 -0.84 -4.68
C PHE A 99 -10.84 0.01 -5.61
N GLU A 100 -11.83 -0.60 -6.25
CA GLU A 100 -12.74 0.13 -7.14
C GLU A 100 -13.54 1.22 -6.43
N ASN A 101 -13.96 0.98 -5.20
CA ASN A 101 -14.69 1.96 -4.40
C ASN A 101 -13.79 3.12 -3.90
N GLN A 102 -12.53 2.85 -3.59
CA GLN A 102 -11.58 3.86 -3.11
C GLN A 102 -11.07 4.78 -4.23
N LYS A 103 -10.91 4.26 -5.44
CA LYS A 103 -10.35 4.98 -6.57
C LYS A 103 -11.10 6.27 -6.94
N PRO A 104 -12.44 6.30 -7.07
CA PRO A 104 -13.19 7.51 -7.35
C PRO A 104 -13.05 8.56 -6.26
N GLN A 105 -13.09 8.13 -4.99
CA GLN A 105 -12.94 9.01 -3.83
C GLN A 105 -11.56 9.67 -3.81
N ALA A 106 -10.50 8.86 -3.97
CA ALA A 106 -9.14 9.37 -4.01
C ALA A 106 -8.88 10.34 -5.18
N LEU A 107 -9.52 10.12 -6.34
CA LEU A 107 -9.47 11.06 -7.46
C LEU A 107 -10.20 12.36 -7.17
N SER A 108 -11.36 12.31 -6.50
CA SER A 108 -12.10 13.49 -6.05
C SER A 108 -11.27 14.31 -5.07
N ASP A 109 -10.76 13.67 -4.03
CA ASP A 109 -9.92 14.31 -3.02
C ASP A 109 -8.69 14.99 -3.63
N ARG A 110 -8.03 14.34 -4.60
CA ARG A 110 -6.90 14.94 -5.33
C ARG A 110 -7.29 16.16 -6.15
N ARG A 111 -8.47 16.14 -6.80
CA ARG A 111 -8.97 17.31 -7.54
C ARG A 111 -9.26 18.48 -6.61
N GLU A 112 -9.92 18.22 -5.51
CA GLU A 112 -10.22 19.23 -4.49
C GLU A 112 -8.93 19.84 -3.90
N LYS A 113 -7.96 18.98 -3.57
CA LYS A 113 -6.65 19.45 -3.11
C LYS A 113 -6.00 20.36 -4.13
N LYS A 114 -5.93 19.97 -5.39
CA LYS A 114 -5.32 20.79 -6.46
C LYS A 114 -5.99 22.15 -6.57
N LEU A 115 -7.32 22.20 -6.58
CA LEU A 115 -8.08 23.45 -6.66
C LEU A 115 -7.87 24.35 -5.43
N ARG A 116 -7.79 23.74 -4.25
CA ARG A 116 -7.51 24.42 -2.98
C ARG A 116 -6.10 25.01 -2.99
N ASP A 117 -5.10 24.24 -3.38
CA ASP A 117 -3.71 24.66 -3.41
C ASP A 117 -3.48 25.77 -4.46
N GLU A 118 -4.13 25.70 -5.62
CA GLU A 118 -4.10 26.78 -6.61
C GLU A 118 -4.71 28.09 -6.07
N LYS A 119 -5.84 28.01 -5.38
CA LYS A 119 -6.46 29.18 -4.74
C LYS A 119 -5.56 29.76 -3.66
N TYR A 120 -4.98 28.89 -2.83
CA TYR A 120 -4.04 29.29 -1.79
C TYR A 120 -2.84 30.03 -2.38
N GLN A 121 -2.18 29.45 -3.39
CA GLN A 121 -1.03 30.09 -4.04
C GLN A 121 -1.35 31.44 -4.63
N ARG A 122 -2.52 31.62 -5.26
CA ARG A 122 -2.97 32.93 -5.78
C ARG A 122 -3.11 33.96 -4.66
N VAL A 123 -3.73 33.59 -3.54
CA VAL A 123 -3.91 34.48 -2.40
C VAL A 123 -2.57 34.84 -1.77
N GLU A 124 -1.70 33.86 -1.53
CA GLU A 124 -0.38 34.05 -0.98
C GLU A 124 0.45 35.01 -1.84
N GLN A 125 0.50 34.76 -3.15
CA GLN A 125 1.23 35.56 -4.10
C GLN A 125 0.69 37.00 -4.17
N SER A 126 -0.65 37.17 -4.13
CA SER A 126 -1.29 38.49 -4.08
C SER A 126 -0.89 39.29 -2.83
N VAL A 127 -0.89 38.65 -1.65
CA VAL A 127 -0.51 39.30 -0.39
C VAL A 127 0.98 39.61 -0.36
N GLN A 128 1.84 38.73 -0.89
CA GLN A 128 3.27 38.95 -1.03
C GLN A 128 3.58 40.16 -1.92
N ASN A 129 2.96 40.19 -3.10
CA ASN A 129 3.13 41.30 -4.04
C ASN A 129 2.67 42.66 -3.42
N ALA A 130 1.54 42.63 -2.71
CA ALA A 130 1.04 43.81 -2.02
C ALA A 130 1.99 44.27 -0.91
N LEU A 131 2.62 43.34 -0.17
CA LEU A 131 3.63 43.65 0.84
C LEU A 131 4.91 44.28 0.25
N GLN A 132 5.38 43.73 -0.88
CA GLN A 132 6.57 44.26 -1.57
C GLN A 132 6.35 45.67 -2.13
N ASN A 133 5.14 45.95 -2.62
CA ASN A 133 4.78 47.22 -3.22
C ASN A 133 4.24 48.26 -2.19
N CYS A 134 4.17 47.86 -0.91
CA CYS A 134 3.66 48.76 0.13
C CYS A 134 4.65 49.87 0.42
N SER A 135 4.17 51.15 0.30
CA SER A 135 4.97 52.31 0.60
C SER A 135 5.35 52.35 2.09
N ARG A 136 6.59 52.80 2.40
CA ARG A 136 7.07 53.01 3.76
C ARG A 136 6.27 54.09 4.51
N GLN A 137 5.49 54.90 3.79
CA GLN A 137 4.67 55.98 4.34
C GLN A 137 3.28 55.53 4.81
N ALA A 138 2.93 54.22 4.65
CA ALA A 138 1.62 53.69 5.04
C ALA A 138 1.73 52.51 6.05
N PRO A 139 2.16 52.76 7.28
CA PRO A 139 2.43 51.70 8.27
C PRO A 139 1.19 50.89 8.68
N SER A 140 0.00 51.47 8.64
CA SER A 140 -1.25 50.79 8.91
C SER A 140 -1.61 49.74 7.83
N VAL A 141 -1.36 50.07 6.56
CA VAL A 141 -1.55 49.13 5.44
C VAL A 141 -0.56 47.99 5.52
N ALA A 142 0.69 48.27 5.83
CA ALA A 142 1.71 47.26 6.01
C ALA A 142 1.37 46.28 7.17
N LYS A 143 0.83 46.81 8.29
CA LYS A 143 0.35 45.96 9.39
C LYS A 143 -0.79 45.04 8.97
N ASN A 144 -1.82 45.56 8.32
CA ASN A 144 -2.95 44.78 7.84
C ASN A 144 -2.52 43.68 6.84
N LEU A 145 -1.55 43.94 5.98
CA LEU A 145 -1.01 42.94 5.04
C LEU A 145 -0.21 41.86 5.75
N LYS A 146 0.55 42.20 6.80
CA LYS A 146 1.24 41.21 7.65
C LYS A 146 0.25 40.30 8.38
N ASP A 147 -0.84 40.86 8.92
CA ASP A 147 -1.89 40.09 9.58
C ASP A 147 -2.58 39.14 8.58
N LYS A 148 -2.88 39.61 7.36
CA LYS A 148 -3.37 38.75 6.27
C LYS A 148 -2.38 37.64 5.92
N MET A 149 -1.08 37.91 5.83
CA MET A 149 -0.06 36.90 5.58
C MET A 149 -0.02 35.88 6.71
N HIS A 150 -0.18 36.28 7.96
CA HIS A 150 -0.24 35.37 9.10
C HIS A 150 -1.45 34.44 9.00
N THR A 151 -2.60 34.94 8.59
CA THR A 151 -3.82 34.16 8.34
C THR A 151 -3.61 33.17 7.20
N VAL A 152 -2.98 33.56 6.10
CA VAL A 152 -2.64 32.67 4.97
C VAL A 152 -1.73 31.53 5.42
N LYS A 153 -0.69 31.83 6.22
CA LYS A 153 0.17 30.77 6.78
C LYS A 153 -0.55 29.84 7.75
N ALA A 154 -1.52 30.34 8.52
CA ALA A 154 -2.34 29.51 9.38
C ALA A 154 -3.25 28.57 8.56
N MET A 155 -3.76 29.02 7.40
CA MET A 155 -4.50 28.18 6.47
C MET A 155 -3.63 27.04 5.92
N ALA A 156 -2.37 27.28 5.58
CA ALA A 156 -1.47 26.23 5.10
C ALA A 156 -1.34 25.08 6.10
N ARG A 157 -1.13 25.40 7.38
CA ARG A 157 -1.05 24.38 8.46
C ARG A 157 -2.34 23.58 8.63
N ARG A 158 -3.49 24.21 8.37
CA ARG A 158 -4.79 23.52 8.37
C ARG A 158 -4.89 22.57 7.20
N PHE A 159 -4.46 22.98 6.01
CA PHE A 159 -4.48 22.17 4.81
C PHE A 159 -3.56 20.94 4.93
N GLU A 160 -2.38 21.07 5.54
CA GLU A 160 -1.50 19.94 5.84
C GLU A 160 -2.22 18.87 6.67
N LYS A 161 -2.96 19.27 7.72
CA LYS A 161 -3.75 18.34 8.54
C LYS A 161 -4.94 17.72 7.82
N GLU A 162 -5.53 18.44 6.87
CA GLU A 162 -6.60 17.92 6.01
C GLU A 162 -6.01 16.91 5.01
N ASP A 163 -4.83 17.17 4.47
CA ASP A 163 -4.12 16.28 3.55
C ASP A 163 -3.75 14.93 4.18
N GLU A 164 -3.43 14.93 5.48
CA GLU A 164 -3.17 13.69 6.24
C GLU A 164 -4.40 12.77 6.31
N LYS A 165 -5.60 13.30 6.13
CA LYS A 165 -6.87 12.56 6.20
C LYS A 165 -7.42 12.18 4.83
N MET A 166 -6.76 12.56 3.74
CA MET A 166 -7.23 12.26 2.39
C MET A 166 -7.18 10.78 2.09
N THR A 167 -8.12 10.33 1.28
CA THR A 167 -8.16 8.96 0.79
C THR A 167 -6.93 8.65 -0.04
N GLU A 168 -6.19 7.63 0.35
CA GLU A 168 -5.03 7.16 -0.40
C GLU A 168 -5.46 6.55 -1.73
N MET A 169 -4.65 6.79 -2.78
CA MET A 169 -4.82 6.04 -4.01
C MET A 169 -4.44 4.60 -3.73
N PRO A 170 -5.32 3.65 -4.02
CA PRO A 170 -4.95 2.24 -3.99
C PRO A 170 -3.86 2.00 -5.05
N GLU A 171 -2.79 1.32 -4.67
CA GLU A 171 -1.71 0.87 -5.57
C GLU A 171 -2.08 -0.44 -6.25
#